data_28508a7691a2453ea54d95ad5d104ef6
#
_entry.id   28508a7691a2453ea54d95ad5d104ef6
#
_cell.length_a   1.000
_cell.length_b   1.000
_cell.length_c   1.000
_cell.angle_alpha   90.00
_cell.angle_beta   90.00
_cell.angle_gamma   90.00
#
_symmetry.space_group_name_H-M   'P 1'
#
loop_
_entity.id
_entity.type
_entity.pdbx_description
1 polymer ?
#
loop_
_entity_poly.entity_id
_entity_poly.type
_entity_poly.pdbx_seq_one_letter_code
_entity_poly.pdbx_strand_id
1 'polypeptide(L)'
;FKRKNAARDAAVNISRELIRACSLAIRASHRDEWAEAERLLAEATRAGEELTGHVSPFPDLYFTGYTQDAFKELAEARITLAISRGQPFPGPEEIGVEYAAYLNGLAEAAGELRRRTLDKMRAGHSAECERLLAAMDDVYDVLVGMDFPDAITGGLRRNTDMARGVLERTRGELTTSFREAELKRAIDDLTARLGVG
;
A
#
# COMPACT_ATOMS: atom_id res chain seq x y z
N PHE A 1 -37.14 -2.36 6.27
CA PHE A 1 -36.29 -1.48 7.06
C PHE A 1 -35.49 -2.21 8.15
N LYS A 2 -36.09 -3.06 9.01
CA LYS A 2 -35.35 -3.75 10.11
C LYS A 2 -34.13 -4.51 9.62
N ARG A 3 -34.27 -5.34 8.55
CA ARG A 3 -33.16 -6.12 7.97
C ARG A 3 -32.05 -5.21 7.45
N LYS A 4 -32.41 -4.13 6.73
CA LYS A 4 -31.44 -3.19 6.18
C LYS A 4 -30.71 -2.42 7.28
N ASN A 5 -31.43 -2.01 8.34
CA ASN A 5 -30.78 -1.34 9.48
C ASN A 5 -29.80 -2.28 10.19
N ALA A 6 -30.17 -3.56 10.41
CA ALA A 6 -29.25 -4.55 10.98
C ALA A 6 -28.00 -4.75 10.10
N ALA A 7 -28.19 -4.85 8.77
CA ALA A 7 -27.06 -4.95 7.83
C ALA A 7 -26.15 -3.72 7.88
N ARG A 8 -26.73 -2.51 7.96
CA ARG A 8 -25.95 -1.26 8.10
C ARG A 8 -25.15 -1.23 9.40
N ASP A 9 -25.75 -1.59 10.52
CA ASP A 9 -25.07 -1.56 11.83
C ASP A 9 -23.94 -2.61 11.87
N ALA A 10 -24.15 -3.79 11.31
CA ALA A 10 -23.10 -4.80 11.13
C ALA A 10 -21.99 -4.27 10.22
N ALA A 11 -22.33 -3.70 9.06
CA ALA A 11 -21.37 -3.18 8.11
C ALA A 11 -20.45 -2.10 8.70
N VAL A 12 -20.98 -1.16 9.50
CA VAL A 12 -20.19 -0.13 10.17
C VAL A 12 -19.17 -0.73 11.15
N ASN A 13 -19.56 -1.76 11.91
CA ASN A 13 -18.68 -2.41 12.87
C ASN A 13 -17.59 -3.23 12.16
N ILE A 14 -17.98 -4.06 11.19
CA ILE A 14 -17.06 -4.89 10.42
C ILE A 14 -16.05 -4.01 9.65
N SER A 15 -16.50 -2.91 9.03
CA SER A 15 -15.61 -1.97 8.35
C SER A 15 -14.50 -1.44 9.26
N ARG A 16 -14.81 -1.12 10.52
CA ARG A 16 -13.81 -0.65 11.50
C ARG A 16 -12.82 -1.74 11.87
N GLU A 17 -13.30 -2.97 12.07
CA GLU A 17 -12.45 -4.12 12.37
C GLU A 17 -11.52 -4.44 11.20
N LEU A 18 -12.04 -4.43 9.96
CA LEU A 18 -11.27 -4.62 8.74
C LEU A 18 -10.16 -3.57 8.61
N ILE A 19 -10.50 -2.30 8.68
CA ILE A 19 -9.52 -1.18 8.59
C ILE A 19 -8.44 -1.33 9.66
N ARG A 20 -8.83 -1.67 10.88
CA ARG A 20 -7.88 -1.89 11.98
C ARG A 20 -6.93 -3.06 11.68
N ALA A 21 -7.45 -4.18 11.18
CA ALA A 21 -6.64 -5.36 10.84
C ALA A 21 -5.66 -5.02 9.70
N CYS A 22 -6.09 -4.31 8.65
CA CYS A 22 -5.24 -3.82 7.56
C CYS A 22 -4.10 -2.94 8.08
N SER A 23 -4.41 -1.93 8.88
CA SER A 23 -3.40 -1.03 9.47
C SER A 23 -2.38 -1.77 10.34
N LEU A 24 -2.81 -2.76 11.12
CA LEU A 24 -1.91 -3.58 11.92
C LEU A 24 -1.05 -4.50 11.05
N ALA A 25 -1.60 -5.09 9.99
CA ALA A 25 -0.86 -5.93 9.05
C ALA A 25 0.26 -5.13 8.35
N ILE A 26 -0.03 -3.93 7.86
CA ILE A 26 0.96 -3.03 7.26
C ILE A 26 2.06 -2.68 8.28
N ARG A 27 1.69 -2.35 9.52
CA ARG A 27 2.68 -2.06 10.58
C ARG A 27 3.58 -3.25 10.90
N ALA A 28 3.01 -4.45 10.95
CA ALA A 28 3.78 -5.67 11.17
C ALA A 28 4.75 -5.94 10.00
N SER A 29 4.33 -5.69 8.76
CA SER A 29 5.18 -5.83 7.58
C SER A 29 6.38 -4.86 7.60
N HIS A 30 6.21 -3.62 8.08
CA HIS A 30 7.31 -2.66 8.25
C HIS A 30 8.36 -3.10 9.28
N ARG A 31 7.97 -3.92 10.24
CA ARG A 31 8.89 -4.52 11.23
C ARG A 31 9.44 -5.87 10.81
N ASP A 32 9.15 -6.31 9.56
CA ASP A 32 9.48 -7.65 9.05
C ASP A 32 8.88 -8.82 9.88
N GLU A 33 7.81 -8.55 10.64
CA GLU A 33 7.03 -9.53 11.41
C GLU A 33 6.03 -10.25 10.48
N TRP A 34 6.54 -11.01 9.52
CA TRP A 34 5.73 -11.54 8.42
C TRP A 34 4.62 -12.50 8.83
N ALA A 35 4.88 -13.37 9.81
CA ALA A 35 3.86 -14.30 10.31
C ALA A 35 2.66 -13.56 10.91
N GLU A 36 2.92 -12.48 11.65
CA GLU A 36 1.87 -11.64 12.22
C GLU A 36 1.17 -10.79 11.15
N ALA A 37 1.91 -10.26 10.19
CA ALA A 37 1.35 -9.53 9.06
C ALA A 37 0.37 -10.39 8.24
N GLU A 38 0.74 -11.64 7.95
CA GLU A 38 -0.11 -12.60 7.23
C GLU A 38 -1.35 -13.00 8.03
N ARG A 39 -1.18 -13.23 9.33
CA ARG A 39 -2.30 -13.54 10.22
C ARG A 39 -3.33 -12.41 10.24
N LEU A 40 -2.87 -11.18 10.40
CA LEU A 40 -3.72 -9.99 10.40
C LEU A 40 -4.36 -9.72 9.04
N LEU A 41 -3.62 -9.94 7.95
CA LEU A 41 -4.18 -9.83 6.60
C LEU A 41 -5.26 -10.88 6.32
N ALA A 42 -5.09 -12.11 6.83
CA ALA A 42 -6.11 -13.13 6.75
C ALA A 42 -7.37 -12.76 7.57
N GLU A 43 -7.21 -12.10 8.72
CA GLU A 43 -8.34 -11.53 9.48
C GLU A 43 -9.05 -10.44 8.69
N ALA A 44 -8.31 -9.51 8.08
CA ALA A 44 -8.86 -8.45 7.24
C ALA A 44 -9.62 -9.03 6.04
N THR A 45 -9.09 -10.05 5.39
CA THR A 45 -9.74 -10.72 4.24
C THR A 45 -11.07 -11.34 4.66
N ARG A 46 -11.11 -12.08 5.78
CA ARG A 46 -12.37 -12.66 6.30
C ARG A 46 -13.40 -11.58 6.66
N ALA A 47 -12.95 -10.48 7.28
CA ALA A 47 -13.83 -9.33 7.57
C ALA A 47 -14.39 -8.70 6.28
N GLY A 48 -13.60 -8.63 5.21
CA GLY A 48 -14.05 -8.16 3.89
C GLY A 48 -15.12 -9.07 3.27
N GLU A 49 -14.93 -10.37 3.36
CA GLU A 49 -15.93 -11.36 2.90
C GLU A 49 -17.24 -11.27 3.72
N GLU A 50 -17.13 -11.13 5.04
CA GLU A 50 -18.27 -10.94 5.93
C GLU A 50 -19.01 -9.63 5.62
N LEU A 51 -18.28 -8.54 5.44
CA LEU A 51 -18.82 -7.23 5.05
C LEU A 51 -19.61 -7.35 3.75
N THR A 52 -19.04 -7.97 2.73
CA THR A 52 -19.69 -8.22 1.44
C THR A 52 -20.98 -9.02 1.64
N GLY A 53 -20.97 -10.05 2.46
CA GLY A 53 -22.16 -10.87 2.76
C GLY A 53 -23.31 -10.04 3.36
N HIS A 54 -23.01 -9.07 4.21
CA HIS A 54 -24.01 -8.21 4.83
C HIS A 54 -24.57 -7.14 3.89
N VAL A 55 -23.72 -6.54 3.01
CA VAL A 55 -24.12 -5.38 2.21
C VAL A 55 -24.55 -5.72 0.79
N SER A 56 -24.13 -6.85 0.22
CA SER A 56 -24.48 -7.23 -1.16
C SER A 56 -25.99 -7.25 -1.47
N PRO A 57 -26.92 -7.58 -0.54
CA PRO A 57 -28.34 -7.47 -0.80
C PRO A 57 -28.86 -6.01 -0.84
N PHE A 58 -28.04 -5.04 -0.51
CA PHE A 58 -28.39 -3.63 -0.37
C PHE A 58 -27.37 -2.74 -1.10
N PRO A 59 -27.54 -2.50 -2.42
CA PRO A 59 -26.54 -1.75 -3.21
C PRO A 59 -26.17 -0.38 -2.63
N ASP A 60 -27.13 0.30 -2.01
CA ASP A 60 -26.89 1.58 -1.36
C ASP A 60 -26.04 1.48 -0.07
N LEU A 61 -26.00 0.33 0.61
CA LEU A 61 -25.05 0.06 1.69
C LEU A 61 -23.71 -0.39 1.15
N TYR A 62 -23.71 -1.16 0.06
CA TYR A 62 -22.49 -1.62 -0.59
C TYR A 62 -21.65 -0.43 -1.08
N PHE A 63 -22.27 0.56 -1.72
CA PHE A 63 -21.59 1.74 -2.24
C PHE A 63 -21.50 2.92 -1.27
N THR A 64 -21.73 2.73 0.02
CA THR A 64 -21.48 3.79 1.02
C THR A 64 -19.98 4.00 1.25
N GLY A 65 -19.62 5.22 1.66
CA GLY A 65 -18.24 5.59 1.92
C GLY A 65 -17.54 4.64 2.90
N TYR A 66 -18.16 4.31 4.04
CA TYR A 66 -17.52 3.42 5.04
C TYR A 66 -17.26 2.00 4.52
N THR A 67 -18.10 1.48 3.60
CA THR A 67 -17.89 0.18 2.96
C THR A 67 -16.75 0.26 1.94
N GLN A 68 -16.80 1.24 1.05
CA GLN A 68 -15.79 1.42 0.01
C GLN A 68 -14.42 1.82 0.58
N ASP A 69 -14.39 2.61 1.66
CA ASP A 69 -13.16 2.93 2.37
C ASP A 69 -12.53 1.67 3.00
N ALA A 70 -13.34 0.78 3.58
CA ALA A 70 -12.84 -0.48 4.12
C ALA A 70 -12.24 -1.39 3.02
N PHE A 71 -12.88 -1.47 1.86
CA PHE A 71 -12.36 -2.22 0.70
C PHE A 71 -11.09 -1.59 0.12
N LYS A 72 -10.99 -0.25 0.11
CA LYS A 72 -9.78 0.47 -0.27
C LYS A 72 -8.61 0.12 0.67
N GLU A 73 -8.82 0.12 1.98
CA GLU A 73 -7.79 -0.26 2.95
C GLU A 73 -7.38 -1.73 2.82
N LEU A 74 -8.33 -2.63 2.47
CA LEU A 74 -8.00 -4.01 2.17
C LEU A 74 -7.10 -4.14 0.94
N ALA A 75 -7.40 -3.40 -0.13
CA ALA A 75 -6.57 -3.36 -1.32
C ALA A 75 -5.16 -2.82 -1.00
N GLU A 76 -5.07 -1.70 -0.29
CA GLU A 76 -3.78 -1.12 0.15
C GLU A 76 -2.93 -2.13 0.92
N ALA A 77 -3.51 -2.81 1.92
CA ALA A 77 -2.78 -3.78 2.72
C ALA A 77 -2.31 -4.99 1.89
N ARG A 78 -3.19 -5.56 1.04
CA ARG A 78 -2.86 -6.68 0.16
C ARG A 78 -1.73 -6.34 -0.80
N ILE A 79 -1.79 -5.18 -1.44
CA ILE A 79 -0.80 -4.69 -2.39
C ILE A 79 0.53 -4.40 -1.68
N THR A 80 0.48 -3.66 -0.57
CA THR A 80 1.68 -3.30 0.21
C THR A 80 2.44 -4.53 0.69
N LEU A 81 1.75 -5.54 1.23
CA LEU A 81 2.40 -6.77 1.70
C LEU A 81 2.99 -7.58 0.54
N ALA A 82 2.27 -7.72 -0.57
CA ALA A 82 2.76 -8.46 -1.74
C ALA A 82 4.05 -7.82 -2.29
N ILE A 83 4.05 -6.52 -2.57
CA ILE A 83 5.23 -5.81 -3.08
C ILE A 83 6.38 -5.85 -2.07
N SER A 84 6.10 -5.67 -0.78
CA SER A 84 7.12 -5.72 0.28
C SER A 84 7.83 -7.06 0.34
N ARG A 85 7.19 -8.16 -0.05
CA ARG A 85 7.76 -9.50 -0.16
C ARG A 85 8.39 -9.82 -1.52
N GLY A 86 8.37 -8.88 -2.46
CA GLY A 86 8.86 -9.09 -3.81
C GLY A 86 7.95 -9.97 -4.66
N GLN A 87 6.67 -10.01 -4.32
CA GLN A 87 5.63 -10.70 -5.07
C GLN A 87 4.90 -9.71 -5.99
N PRO A 88 4.33 -10.16 -7.12
CA PRO A 88 3.41 -9.36 -7.89
C PRO A 88 2.23 -8.91 -7.02
N PHE A 89 1.77 -7.68 -7.19
CA PHE A 89 0.59 -7.23 -6.46
C PHE A 89 -0.69 -7.82 -7.08
N PRO A 90 -1.66 -8.22 -6.23
CA PRO A 90 -2.90 -8.86 -6.67
C PRO A 90 -3.79 -7.87 -7.40
N GLY A 91 -4.59 -8.36 -8.37
CA GLY A 91 -5.61 -7.58 -9.06
C GLY A 91 -6.89 -7.39 -8.25
N PRO A 92 -7.80 -6.49 -8.70
CA PRO A 92 -9.04 -6.20 -8.00
C PRO A 92 -9.97 -7.42 -7.87
N GLU A 93 -10.01 -8.29 -8.87
CA GLU A 93 -10.79 -9.54 -8.83
C GLU A 93 -10.25 -10.55 -7.82
N GLU A 94 -8.93 -10.59 -7.65
CA GLU A 94 -8.28 -11.48 -6.69
C GLU A 94 -8.49 -11.00 -5.24
N ILE A 95 -8.58 -9.68 -5.04
CA ILE A 95 -8.89 -9.10 -3.73
C ILE A 95 -10.40 -9.15 -3.45
N GLY A 96 -11.23 -9.09 -4.51
CA GLY A 96 -12.68 -9.07 -4.42
C GLY A 96 -13.25 -7.69 -4.09
N VAL A 97 -12.67 -6.62 -4.65
CA VAL A 97 -13.08 -5.23 -4.41
C VAL A 97 -13.40 -4.51 -5.72
N GLU A 98 -14.18 -3.43 -5.63
CA GLU A 98 -14.50 -2.57 -6.78
C GLU A 98 -13.25 -1.85 -7.31
N TYR A 99 -13.22 -1.59 -8.63
CA TYR A 99 -12.07 -0.95 -9.29
C TYR A 99 -11.71 0.41 -8.68
N ALA A 100 -12.69 1.22 -8.28
CA ALA A 100 -12.42 2.52 -7.66
C ALA A 100 -11.73 2.35 -6.30
N ALA A 101 -12.19 1.43 -5.46
CA ALA A 101 -11.57 1.13 -4.17
C ALA A 101 -10.16 0.56 -4.38
N TYR A 102 -10.00 -0.35 -5.33
CA TYR A 102 -8.70 -0.92 -5.68
C TYR A 102 -7.68 0.15 -6.12
N LEU A 103 -8.03 1.00 -7.09
CA LEU A 103 -7.11 2.02 -7.63
C LEU A 103 -6.72 3.06 -6.57
N ASN A 104 -7.66 3.44 -5.71
CA ASN A 104 -7.35 4.36 -4.61
C ASN A 104 -6.46 3.67 -3.55
N GLY A 105 -6.69 2.41 -3.22
CA GLY A 105 -5.81 1.62 -2.36
C GLY A 105 -4.41 1.40 -2.95
N LEU A 106 -4.33 1.15 -4.27
CA LEU A 106 -3.06 1.05 -5.01
C LEU A 106 -2.26 2.37 -4.89
N ALA A 107 -2.93 3.52 -5.03
CA ALA A 107 -2.28 4.81 -4.87
C ALA A 107 -1.78 5.06 -3.44
N GLU A 108 -2.54 4.66 -2.42
CA GLU A 108 -2.16 4.78 -1.01
C GLU A 108 -1.00 3.85 -0.66
N ALA A 109 -0.93 2.65 -1.25
CA ALA A 109 0.19 1.73 -1.09
C ALA A 109 1.54 2.36 -1.47
N ALA A 110 1.59 3.30 -2.42
CA ALA A 110 2.81 4.04 -2.76
C ALA A 110 3.41 4.77 -1.54
N GLY A 111 2.57 5.28 -0.64
CA GLY A 111 3.00 5.91 0.63
C GLY A 111 3.68 4.92 1.58
N GLU A 112 3.10 3.72 1.72
CA GLU A 112 3.64 2.66 2.56
C GLU A 112 4.91 2.05 1.97
N LEU A 113 5.00 1.93 0.65
CA LEU A 113 6.22 1.50 -0.05
C LEU A 113 7.36 2.51 0.15
N ARG A 114 7.06 3.82 0.08
CA ARG A 114 8.04 4.84 0.42
C ARG A 114 8.57 4.67 1.83
N ARG A 115 7.67 4.52 2.81
CA ARG A 115 8.06 4.31 4.21
C ARG A 115 9.01 3.14 4.34
N ARG A 116 8.65 1.99 3.76
CA ARG A 116 9.50 0.79 3.75
C ARG A 116 10.85 1.07 3.06
N THR A 117 10.85 1.76 1.93
CA THR A 117 12.08 2.12 1.21
C THR A 117 13.02 2.93 2.09
N LEU A 118 12.51 3.94 2.82
CA LEU A 118 13.32 4.76 3.73
C LEU A 118 13.88 3.94 4.92
N ASP A 119 13.08 3.03 5.47
CA ASP A 119 13.53 2.14 6.55
C ASP A 119 14.65 1.20 6.07
N LYS A 120 14.53 0.62 4.87
CA LYS A 120 15.56 -0.23 4.26
C LYS A 120 16.82 0.55 3.87
N MET A 121 16.68 1.77 3.38
CA MET A 121 17.79 2.67 3.08
C MET A 121 18.62 2.96 4.33
N ARG A 122 17.98 3.26 5.45
CA ARG A 122 18.67 3.46 6.75
C ARG A 122 19.42 2.22 7.24
N ALA A 123 18.94 1.03 6.89
CA ALA A 123 19.58 -0.24 7.20
C ALA A 123 20.66 -0.63 6.17
N GLY A 124 20.89 0.16 5.10
CA GLY A 124 21.90 -0.10 4.07
C GLY A 124 21.50 -1.11 2.99
N HIS A 125 20.21 -1.45 2.86
CA HIS A 125 19.70 -2.43 1.89
C HIS A 125 19.40 -1.80 0.52
N SER A 126 20.44 -1.42 -0.24
CA SER A 126 20.30 -0.69 -1.52
C SER A 126 19.54 -1.48 -2.60
N ALA A 127 19.74 -2.79 -2.74
CA ALA A 127 19.06 -3.61 -3.73
C ALA A 127 17.54 -3.71 -3.46
N GLU A 128 17.12 -3.79 -2.19
CA GLU A 128 15.69 -3.77 -1.83
C GLU A 128 15.07 -2.40 -2.10
N CYS A 129 15.81 -1.31 -1.86
CA CYS A 129 15.35 0.05 -2.14
C CYS A 129 15.09 0.25 -3.64
N GLU A 130 15.99 -0.20 -4.52
CA GLU A 130 15.81 -0.14 -5.98
C GLU A 130 14.59 -0.95 -6.43
N ARG A 131 14.41 -2.15 -5.89
CA ARG A 131 13.24 -2.97 -6.19
C ARG A 131 11.93 -2.31 -5.76
N LEU A 132 11.90 -1.70 -4.58
CA LEU A 132 10.72 -0.99 -4.09
C LEU A 132 10.43 0.26 -4.93
N LEU A 133 11.46 0.99 -5.34
CA LEU A 133 11.31 2.14 -6.23
C LEU A 133 10.74 1.72 -7.59
N ALA A 134 11.24 0.63 -8.19
CA ALA A 134 10.71 0.09 -9.43
C ALA A 134 9.22 -0.30 -9.29
N ALA A 135 8.85 -0.95 -8.18
CA ALA A 135 7.44 -1.28 -7.92
C ALA A 135 6.56 -0.02 -7.74
N MET A 136 7.10 1.08 -7.19
CA MET A 136 6.38 2.36 -7.12
C MET A 136 6.21 3.00 -8.50
N ASP A 137 7.17 2.82 -9.43
CA ASP A 137 7.02 3.22 -10.83
C ASP A 137 5.89 2.41 -11.51
N ASP A 138 5.88 1.07 -11.34
CA ASP A 138 4.82 0.20 -11.88
C ASP A 138 3.43 0.62 -11.35
N VAL A 139 3.31 0.91 -10.07
CA VAL A 139 2.08 1.43 -9.46
C VAL A 139 1.65 2.74 -10.13
N TYR A 140 2.58 3.69 -10.29
CA TYR A 140 2.28 4.97 -10.91
C TYR A 140 1.87 4.82 -12.39
N ASP A 141 2.50 3.95 -13.15
CA ASP A 141 2.16 3.68 -14.55
C ASP A 141 0.74 3.14 -14.70
N VAL A 142 0.30 2.27 -13.80
CA VAL A 142 -1.10 1.81 -13.76
C VAL A 142 -2.05 2.98 -13.49
N LEU A 143 -1.75 3.79 -12.47
CA LEU A 143 -2.62 4.90 -12.05
C LEU A 143 -2.76 5.98 -13.13
N VAL A 144 -1.67 6.34 -13.81
CA VAL A 144 -1.68 7.38 -14.86
C VAL A 144 -2.45 6.94 -16.10
N GLY A 145 -2.51 5.63 -16.34
CA GLY A 145 -3.31 5.06 -17.43
C GLY A 145 -4.83 5.12 -17.20
N MET A 146 -5.28 5.40 -15.98
CA MET A 146 -6.69 5.41 -15.58
C MET A 146 -7.28 6.83 -15.60
N ASP A 147 -7.33 7.44 -16.81
CA ASP A 147 -7.89 8.79 -17.00
C ASP A 147 -9.42 8.75 -17.19
N PHE A 148 -10.14 8.52 -16.07
CA PHE A 148 -11.59 8.54 -16.02
C PHE A 148 -12.10 9.63 -15.06
N PRO A 149 -13.36 10.11 -15.23
CA PRO A 149 -13.95 11.12 -14.34
C PRO A 149 -13.98 10.69 -12.87
N ASP A 150 -13.74 11.62 -11.96
CA ASP A 150 -13.77 11.38 -10.51
C ASP A 150 -15.08 10.74 -10.00
N ALA A 151 -16.19 11.02 -10.67
CA ALA A 151 -17.48 10.40 -10.37
C ALA A 151 -17.47 8.86 -10.50
N ILE A 152 -16.55 8.31 -11.32
CA ILE A 152 -16.37 6.85 -11.52
C ILE A 152 -15.24 6.34 -10.64
N THR A 153 -14.16 7.11 -10.49
CA THR A 153 -12.90 6.68 -9.87
C THR A 153 -12.76 7.07 -8.40
N GLY A 154 -13.76 7.81 -7.85
CA GLY A 154 -13.73 8.19 -6.43
C GLY A 154 -12.58 9.12 -6.04
N GLY A 155 -12.20 10.06 -6.92
CA GLY A 155 -11.14 11.06 -6.63
C GLY A 155 -9.72 10.55 -6.95
N LEU A 156 -9.58 9.58 -7.83
CA LEU A 156 -8.31 8.95 -8.19
C LEU A 156 -7.26 9.95 -8.69
N ARG A 157 -7.65 10.99 -9.42
CA ARG A 157 -6.71 12.01 -9.93
C ARG A 157 -5.85 12.61 -8.81
N ARG A 158 -6.46 12.99 -7.70
CA ARG A 158 -5.74 13.53 -6.53
C ARG A 158 -4.76 12.50 -5.96
N ASN A 159 -5.18 11.24 -5.86
CA ASN A 159 -4.35 10.16 -5.32
C ASN A 159 -3.22 9.80 -6.28
N THR A 160 -3.43 9.87 -7.59
CA THR A 160 -2.38 9.73 -8.61
C THR A 160 -1.33 10.85 -8.49
N ASP A 161 -1.75 12.10 -8.31
CA ASP A 161 -0.83 13.23 -8.10
C ASP A 161 -0.02 13.07 -6.80
N MET A 162 -0.66 12.57 -5.74
CA MET A 162 0.01 12.24 -4.49
C MET A 162 1.06 11.13 -4.70
N ALA A 163 0.71 10.04 -5.37
CA ALA A 163 1.61 8.92 -5.67
C ALA A 163 2.81 9.39 -6.49
N ARG A 164 2.61 10.26 -7.52
CA ARG A 164 3.69 10.90 -8.26
C ARG A 164 4.64 11.64 -7.33
N GLY A 165 4.13 12.53 -6.49
CA GLY A 165 4.97 13.31 -5.58
C GLY A 165 5.73 12.45 -4.57
N VAL A 166 5.15 11.33 -4.13
CA VAL A 166 5.80 10.34 -3.27
C VAL A 166 6.94 9.64 -4.02
N LEU A 167 6.69 9.17 -5.23
CA LEU A 167 7.67 8.50 -6.10
C LEU A 167 8.87 9.41 -6.41
N GLU A 168 8.63 10.63 -6.89
CA GLU A 168 9.69 11.59 -7.25
C GLU A 168 10.59 11.93 -6.07
N ARG A 169 10.02 12.17 -4.88
CA ARG A 169 10.79 12.41 -3.66
C ARG A 169 11.63 11.19 -3.26
N THR A 170 11.04 10.00 -3.33
CA THR A 170 11.75 8.75 -2.99
C THR A 170 12.94 8.54 -3.91
N ARG A 171 12.77 8.76 -5.22
CA ARG A 171 13.85 8.67 -6.23
C ARG A 171 14.98 9.65 -5.95
N GLY A 172 14.64 10.89 -5.62
CA GLY A 172 15.64 11.91 -5.28
C GLY A 172 16.46 11.55 -4.04
N GLU A 173 15.80 11.08 -2.98
CA GLU A 173 16.44 10.66 -1.73
C GLU A 173 17.34 9.44 -1.92
N LEU A 174 16.89 8.43 -2.67
CA LEU A 174 17.68 7.25 -2.99
C LEU A 174 18.93 7.63 -3.82
N THR A 175 18.77 8.47 -4.84
CA THR A 175 19.89 8.93 -5.65
C THR A 175 20.94 9.63 -4.80
N THR A 176 20.55 10.49 -3.87
CA THR A 176 21.45 11.19 -2.96
C THR A 176 22.16 10.20 -2.03
N SER A 177 21.41 9.29 -1.40
CA SER A 177 21.96 8.29 -0.47
C SER A 177 22.99 7.37 -1.15
N PHE A 178 22.73 6.97 -2.39
CA PHE A 178 23.66 6.11 -3.14
C PHE A 178 24.97 6.84 -3.50
N ARG A 179 24.86 8.10 -3.92
CA ARG A 179 26.06 8.94 -4.18
C ARG A 179 26.90 9.17 -2.93
N GLU A 180 26.25 9.41 -1.79
CA GLU A 180 26.95 9.53 -0.50
C GLU A 180 27.65 8.22 -0.10
N ALA A 181 27.01 7.09 -0.32
CA ALA A 181 27.62 5.78 -0.04
C ALA A 181 28.79 5.46 -0.98
N GLU A 182 28.73 5.87 -2.25
CA GLU A 182 29.85 5.76 -3.20
C GLU A 182 31.03 6.66 -2.80
N LEU A 183 30.75 7.91 -2.44
CA LEU A 183 31.76 8.84 -1.97
C LEU A 183 32.45 8.32 -0.71
N LYS A 184 31.69 7.83 0.25
CA LYS A 184 32.24 7.23 1.48
C LYS A 184 33.16 6.07 1.16
N ARG A 185 32.75 5.15 0.29
CA ARG A 185 33.59 4.02 -0.15
C ARG A 185 34.90 4.50 -0.80
N ALA A 186 34.83 5.50 -1.68
CA ALA A 186 36.01 6.08 -2.33
C ALA A 186 36.98 6.73 -1.31
N ILE A 187 36.43 7.38 -0.29
CA ILE A 187 37.25 7.96 0.81
C ILE A 187 37.90 6.87 1.63
N ASP A 188 37.14 5.84 2.03
CA ASP A 188 37.64 4.71 2.81
C ASP A 188 38.77 3.96 2.05
N ASP A 189 38.60 3.73 0.75
CA ASP A 189 39.62 3.13 -0.13
C ASP A 189 40.89 4.01 -0.24
N LEU A 190 40.72 5.32 -0.35
CA LEU A 190 41.86 6.25 -0.40
C LEU A 190 42.63 6.27 0.94
N THR A 191 41.91 6.31 2.04
CA THR A 191 42.47 6.29 3.40
C THR A 191 43.26 4.99 3.64
N ALA A 192 42.72 3.85 3.22
CA ALA A 192 43.40 2.56 3.30
C ALA A 192 44.72 2.53 2.47
N ARG A 193 44.69 3.12 1.27
CA ARG A 193 45.90 3.21 0.40
C ARG A 193 46.98 4.14 0.95
N LEU A 194 46.60 5.19 1.66
CA LEU A 194 47.52 6.16 2.25
C LEU A 194 48.10 5.73 3.61
N GLY A 195 47.59 4.62 4.18
CA GLY A 195 48.04 4.10 5.48
C GLY A 195 47.69 5.02 6.65
N VAL A 196 46.69 5.89 6.48
CA VAL A 196 46.21 6.84 7.48
C VAL A 196 44.99 6.22 8.14
N GLY A 197 45.15 5.58 9.27
CA GLY A 197 44.13 4.99 10.10
C GLY A 197 44.54 4.89 11.55
#